data_e7a5727b3d457fe283c80fa0e0db0426
#
_entry.id   e7a5727b3d457fe283c80fa0e0db0426
#
_cell.length_a   1.000
_cell.length_b   1.000
_cell.length_c   1.000
_cell.angle_alpha   90.00
_cell.angle_beta   90.00
_cell.angle_gamma   90.00
#
_symmetry.space_group_name_H-M   'P 1'
#
loop_
_entity.id
_entity.type
_entity.pdbx_description
1 polymer ?
#
loop_
_entity_poly.entity_id
_entity_poly.type
_entity_poly.pdbx_seq_one_letter_code
_entity_poly.pdbx_strand_id
1 'polypeptide(L)'
;SYLENYPKGYYTADALYCLSDCYLKTGERSRAIETLAALAGAGQNQYTHRALKMLAGMTFADERFTEAAAAYRKLADAESTAAGKAEAMNGYVRATIAAGDEERILSMADDVASYTAAGDLAWRESQFAKAGILDRRGDAAAAQKIYKVLSANVKTSEGAESAYRVIESAFRAGDTARAEKLVLDFSDKGTPHAFWLAKSFLVLGDIYVQKGDMFQARATYQSIVDGYTPVSYTHLRAH
;
A
#
# COMPACT_ATOMS: atom_id res chain seq x y z
N SER A 1 -2.82 14.39 -41.42
CA SER A 1 -2.17 13.08 -41.12
C SER A 1 -3.17 11.93 -41.28
N TYR A 2 -2.69 10.67 -41.28
CA TYR A 2 -3.57 9.49 -41.34
C TYR A 2 -4.58 9.47 -40.21
N LEU A 3 -4.16 9.79 -38.98
CA LEU A 3 -5.00 9.80 -37.77
C LEU A 3 -6.10 10.90 -37.81
N GLU A 4 -5.87 12.02 -38.47
CA GLU A 4 -6.88 13.05 -38.66
C GLU A 4 -7.97 12.60 -39.64
N ASN A 5 -7.56 11.94 -40.75
CA ASN A 5 -8.49 11.50 -41.78
C ASN A 5 -9.22 10.19 -41.43
N TYR A 6 -8.57 9.32 -40.66
CA TYR A 6 -9.06 7.97 -40.32
C TYR A 6 -8.87 7.66 -38.83
N PRO A 7 -9.56 8.37 -37.90
CA PRO A 7 -9.36 8.22 -36.47
C PRO A 7 -9.77 6.83 -35.93
N LYS A 8 -10.53 6.06 -36.71
CA LYS A 8 -10.93 4.67 -36.42
C LYS A 8 -10.58 3.72 -37.58
N GLY A 9 -9.61 4.09 -38.38
CA GLY A 9 -9.16 3.29 -39.51
C GLY A 9 -8.42 2.03 -39.08
N TYR A 10 -8.26 1.09 -40.01
CA TYR A 10 -7.61 -0.20 -39.79
C TYR A 10 -6.20 -0.07 -39.19
N TYR A 11 -5.43 0.93 -39.63
CA TYR A 11 -4.06 1.18 -39.15
C TYR A 11 -3.94 2.18 -38.01
N THR A 12 -5.05 2.55 -37.36
CA THR A 12 -5.02 3.56 -36.27
C THR A 12 -4.11 3.14 -35.12
N ALA A 13 -4.19 1.87 -34.68
CA ALA A 13 -3.34 1.37 -33.60
C ALA A 13 -1.85 1.34 -33.98
N ASP A 14 -1.52 0.93 -35.21
CA ASP A 14 -0.14 0.93 -35.70
C ASP A 14 0.41 2.36 -35.79
N ALA A 15 -0.37 3.29 -36.30
CA ALA A 15 0.02 4.71 -36.41
C ALA A 15 0.24 5.35 -35.03
N LEU A 16 -0.66 5.12 -34.06
CA LEU A 16 -0.51 5.60 -32.69
C LEU A 16 0.72 4.99 -32.01
N TYR A 17 0.97 3.69 -32.22
CA TYR A 17 2.14 3.03 -31.68
C TYR A 17 3.44 3.65 -32.21
N CYS A 18 3.57 3.79 -33.54
CA CYS A 18 4.73 4.41 -34.16
C CYS A 18 4.90 5.88 -33.71
N LEU A 19 3.82 6.62 -33.59
CA LEU A 19 3.85 8.01 -33.15
C LEU A 19 4.30 8.14 -31.69
N SER A 20 3.82 7.26 -30.80
CA SER A 20 4.27 7.23 -29.41
C SER A 20 5.76 6.92 -29.29
N ASP A 21 6.28 5.98 -30.09
CA ASP A 21 7.69 5.65 -30.14
C ASP A 21 8.54 6.84 -30.66
N CYS A 22 8.06 7.56 -31.67
CA CYS A 22 8.70 8.80 -32.14
C CYS A 22 8.80 9.85 -31.02
N TYR A 23 7.70 10.13 -30.32
CA TYR A 23 7.70 11.11 -29.22
C TYR A 23 8.61 10.70 -28.07
N LEU A 24 8.70 9.41 -27.74
CA LEU A 24 9.63 8.93 -26.72
C LEU A 24 11.08 9.15 -27.14
N LYS A 25 11.42 8.90 -28.41
CA LYS A 25 12.78 9.09 -28.96
C LYS A 25 13.18 10.56 -29.09
N THR A 26 12.22 11.46 -29.32
CA THR A 26 12.46 12.90 -29.39
C THR A 26 12.36 13.60 -28.04
N GLY A 27 12.02 12.87 -26.96
CA GLY A 27 11.91 13.42 -25.61
C GLY A 27 10.60 14.19 -25.36
N GLU A 28 9.64 14.10 -26.26
CA GLU A 28 8.32 14.76 -26.18
C GLU A 28 7.39 13.95 -25.26
N ARG A 29 7.75 13.86 -23.97
CA ARG A 29 7.15 12.95 -22.98
C ARG A 29 5.64 13.13 -22.84
N SER A 30 5.14 14.37 -22.75
CA SER A 30 3.70 14.64 -22.62
C SER A 30 2.90 14.12 -23.81
N ARG A 31 3.40 14.37 -25.03
CA ARG A 31 2.79 13.87 -26.28
C ARG A 31 2.84 12.34 -26.38
N ALA A 32 3.91 11.71 -25.87
CA ALA A 32 4.00 10.27 -25.78
C ALA A 32 2.91 9.70 -24.87
N ILE A 33 2.68 10.30 -23.69
CA ILE A 33 1.61 9.90 -22.76
C ILE A 33 0.24 10.03 -23.41
N GLU A 34 -0.07 11.16 -24.05
CA GLU A 34 -1.34 11.38 -24.72
C GLU A 34 -1.59 10.35 -25.83
N THR A 35 -0.55 10.07 -26.62
CA THR A 35 -0.62 9.09 -27.71
C THR A 35 -0.78 7.67 -27.18
N LEU A 36 -0.06 7.28 -26.12
CA LEU A 36 -0.22 6.00 -25.43
C LEU A 36 -1.63 5.85 -24.83
N ALA A 37 -2.19 6.92 -24.26
CA ALA A 37 -3.56 6.93 -23.74
C ALA A 37 -4.59 6.71 -24.86
N ALA A 38 -4.40 7.38 -26.01
CA ALA A 38 -5.23 7.17 -27.21
C ALA A 38 -5.13 5.73 -27.72
N LEU A 39 -3.91 5.16 -27.77
CA LEU A 39 -3.67 3.79 -28.19
C LEU A 39 -4.33 2.77 -27.23
N ALA A 40 -4.20 2.97 -25.93
CA ALA A 40 -4.87 2.14 -24.92
C ALA A 40 -6.40 2.26 -24.94
N GLY A 41 -6.94 3.34 -25.49
CA GLY A 41 -8.36 3.59 -25.70
C GLY A 41 -8.91 3.12 -27.06
N ALA A 42 -8.05 2.75 -28.01
CA ALA A 42 -8.43 2.36 -29.36
C ALA A 42 -9.02 0.93 -29.50
N GLY A 43 -9.42 0.33 -28.39
CA GLY A 43 -9.90 -1.05 -28.33
C GLY A 43 -8.77 -2.08 -28.17
N GLN A 44 -9.16 -3.35 -28.02
CA GLN A 44 -8.20 -4.45 -27.88
C GLN A 44 -7.42 -4.63 -29.18
N ASN A 45 -6.09 -4.49 -29.12
CA ASN A 45 -5.17 -4.67 -30.22
C ASN A 45 -3.82 -5.21 -29.70
N GLN A 46 -2.90 -5.56 -30.64
CA GLN A 46 -1.60 -6.14 -30.28
C GLN A 46 -0.70 -5.24 -29.43
N TYR A 47 -0.97 -3.92 -29.36
CA TYR A 47 -0.18 -2.94 -28.61
C TYR A 47 -0.82 -2.56 -27.27
N THR A 48 -2.08 -2.93 -27.01
CA THR A 48 -2.86 -2.50 -25.83
C THR A 48 -2.12 -2.76 -24.54
N HIS A 49 -1.60 -3.99 -24.35
CA HIS A 49 -0.87 -4.37 -23.16
C HIS A 49 0.39 -3.51 -22.96
N ARG A 50 1.21 -3.38 -24.01
CA ARG A 50 2.43 -2.57 -23.95
C ARG A 50 2.13 -1.09 -23.71
N ALA A 51 1.12 -0.55 -24.38
CA ALA A 51 0.69 0.84 -24.20
C ALA A 51 0.25 1.11 -22.75
N LEU A 52 -0.57 0.22 -22.16
CA LEU A 52 -1.00 0.32 -20.77
C LEU A 52 0.17 0.26 -19.79
N LYS A 53 1.11 -0.66 -19.98
CA LYS A 53 2.30 -0.79 -19.13
C LYS A 53 3.17 0.47 -19.18
N MET A 54 3.41 1.02 -20.36
CA MET A 54 4.17 2.26 -20.53
C MET A 54 3.42 3.46 -19.94
N LEU A 55 2.13 3.61 -20.26
CA LEU A 55 1.29 4.68 -19.76
C LEU A 55 1.26 4.70 -18.23
N ALA A 56 1.01 3.54 -17.59
CA ALA A 56 0.98 3.42 -16.14
C ALA A 56 2.30 3.82 -15.48
N GLY A 57 3.42 3.32 -15.98
CA GLY A 57 4.74 3.65 -15.45
C GLY A 57 5.11 5.13 -15.64
N MET A 58 4.83 5.69 -16.82
CA MET A 58 5.15 7.09 -17.13
C MET A 58 4.29 8.07 -16.31
N THR A 59 2.98 7.83 -16.22
CA THR A 59 2.06 8.67 -15.45
C THR A 59 2.34 8.58 -13.94
N PHE A 60 2.73 7.39 -13.44
CA PHE A 60 3.15 7.24 -12.05
C PHE A 60 4.44 8.04 -11.75
N ALA A 61 5.44 7.96 -12.62
CA ALA A 61 6.69 8.71 -12.49
C ALA A 61 6.51 10.24 -12.58
N ASP A 62 5.47 10.68 -13.30
CA ASP A 62 5.10 12.10 -13.43
C ASP A 62 4.10 12.54 -12.32
N GLU A 63 3.90 11.72 -11.28
CA GLU A 63 2.98 11.95 -10.16
C GLU A 63 1.51 12.16 -10.59
N ARG A 64 1.14 11.74 -11.80
CA ARG A 64 -0.23 11.73 -12.31
C ARG A 64 -0.94 10.47 -11.79
N PHE A 65 -1.04 10.34 -10.47
CA PHE A 65 -1.40 9.09 -9.81
C PHE A 65 -2.81 8.59 -10.16
N THR A 66 -3.76 9.48 -10.36
CA THR A 66 -5.12 9.08 -10.79
C THR A 66 -5.12 8.40 -12.17
N GLU A 67 -4.32 8.91 -13.10
CA GLU A 67 -4.20 8.34 -14.44
C GLU A 67 -3.38 7.03 -14.40
N ALA A 68 -2.33 7.01 -13.59
CA ALA A 68 -1.54 5.81 -13.35
C ALA A 68 -2.43 4.68 -12.78
N ALA A 69 -3.25 4.96 -11.78
CA ALA A 69 -4.18 4.01 -11.19
C ALA A 69 -5.15 3.43 -12.25
N ALA A 70 -5.74 4.30 -13.07
CA ALA A 70 -6.64 3.85 -14.14
C ALA A 70 -5.94 2.97 -15.19
N ALA A 71 -4.68 3.30 -15.54
CA ALA A 71 -3.89 2.52 -16.49
C ALA A 71 -3.47 1.16 -15.89
N TYR A 72 -3.00 1.13 -14.64
CA TYR A 72 -2.67 -0.11 -13.93
C TYR A 72 -3.87 -1.04 -13.76
N ARG A 73 -5.05 -0.49 -13.44
CA ARG A 73 -6.27 -1.30 -13.32
C ARG A 73 -6.62 -1.98 -14.64
N LYS A 74 -6.59 -1.23 -15.75
CA LYS A 74 -6.79 -1.80 -17.10
C LYS A 74 -5.70 -2.82 -17.47
N LEU A 75 -4.46 -2.56 -17.07
CA LEU A 75 -3.34 -3.48 -17.30
C LEU A 75 -3.59 -4.81 -16.57
N ALA A 76 -4.06 -4.78 -15.32
CA ALA A 76 -4.38 -5.98 -14.57
C ALA A 76 -5.47 -6.84 -15.26
N ASP A 77 -6.46 -6.20 -15.90
CA ASP A 77 -7.48 -6.90 -16.69
C ASP A 77 -6.93 -7.50 -18.00
N ALA A 78 -5.93 -6.83 -18.59
CA ALA A 78 -5.31 -7.27 -19.86
C ALA A 78 -4.20 -8.32 -19.65
N GLU A 79 -3.73 -8.52 -18.41
CA GLU A 79 -2.68 -9.49 -18.10
C GLU A 79 -3.18 -10.94 -18.18
N SER A 80 -2.39 -11.79 -18.84
CA SER A 80 -2.69 -13.20 -18.99
C SER A 80 -2.07 -14.08 -17.89
N THR A 81 -1.00 -13.60 -17.24
CA THR A 81 -0.28 -14.34 -16.21
C THR A 81 -0.66 -13.89 -14.80
N ALA A 82 -0.66 -14.81 -13.85
CA ALA A 82 -0.91 -14.46 -12.44
C ALA A 82 0.13 -13.45 -11.90
N ALA A 83 1.40 -13.60 -12.28
CA ALA A 83 2.46 -12.68 -11.87
C ALA A 83 2.26 -11.27 -12.44
N GLY A 84 1.91 -11.15 -13.73
CA GLY A 84 1.63 -9.87 -14.37
C GLY A 84 0.40 -9.19 -13.75
N LYS A 85 -0.67 -9.95 -13.46
CA LYS A 85 -1.84 -9.43 -12.74
C LYS A 85 -1.47 -8.91 -11.36
N ALA A 86 -0.68 -9.64 -10.60
CA ALA A 86 -0.23 -9.22 -9.27
C ALA A 86 0.62 -7.94 -9.35
N GLU A 87 1.56 -7.84 -10.30
CA GLU A 87 2.37 -6.63 -10.51
C GLU A 87 1.48 -5.42 -10.85
N ALA A 88 0.53 -5.58 -11.78
CA ALA A 88 -0.38 -4.53 -12.18
C ALA A 88 -1.32 -4.11 -11.03
N MET A 89 -1.84 -5.05 -10.24
CA MET A 89 -2.65 -4.75 -9.05
C MET A 89 -1.86 -4.03 -7.97
N ASN A 90 -0.60 -4.39 -7.74
CA ASN A 90 0.28 -3.65 -6.83
C ASN A 90 0.48 -2.20 -7.31
N GLY A 91 0.68 -2.00 -8.61
CA GLY A 91 0.76 -0.66 -9.21
C GLY A 91 -0.55 0.14 -9.03
N TYR A 92 -1.70 -0.49 -9.23
CA TYR A 92 -3.02 0.11 -9.03
C TYR A 92 -3.21 0.59 -7.59
N VAL A 93 -2.91 -0.28 -6.62
CA VAL A 93 -3.02 0.05 -5.19
C VAL A 93 -2.13 1.24 -4.83
N ARG A 94 -0.85 1.18 -5.19
CA ARG A 94 0.10 2.25 -4.87
C ARG A 94 -0.28 3.59 -5.50
N ALA A 95 -0.70 3.57 -6.77
CA ALA A 95 -1.14 4.78 -7.45
C ALA A 95 -2.39 5.37 -6.83
N THR A 96 -3.37 4.53 -6.44
CA THR A 96 -4.59 4.98 -5.78
C THR A 96 -4.32 5.59 -4.41
N ILE A 97 -3.44 4.97 -3.62
CA ILE A 97 -3.04 5.50 -2.31
C ILE A 97 -2.29 6.84 -2.48
N ALA A 98 -1.35 6.91 -3.44
CA ALA A 98 -0.58 8.12 -3.72
C ALA A 98 -1.45 9.29 -4.23
N ALA A 99 -2.58 9.00 -4.91
CA ALA A 99 -3.55 10.01 -5.32
C ALA A 99 -4.28 10.66 -4.14
N GLY A 100 -4.32 10.01 -2.96
CA GLY A 100 -4.82 10.59 -1.71
C GLY A 100 -6.33 10.75 -1.58
N ASP A 101 -7.11 10.28 -2.57
CA ASP A 101 -8.58 10.32 -2.52
C ASP A 101 -9.11 9.18 -1.65
N GLU A 102 -9.57 9.51 -0.45
CA GLU A 102 -10.02 8.51 0.54
C GLU A 102 -11.18 7.64 0.05
N GLU A 103 -12.16 8.21 -0.67
CA GLU A 103 -13.29 7.43 -1.19
C GLU A 103 -12.84 6.42 -2.24
N ARG A 104 -11.90 6.83 -3.10
CA ARG A 104 -11.29 5.91 -4.08
C ARG A 104 -10.45 4.84 -3.41
N ILE A 105 -9.72 5.17 -2.34
CA ILE A 105 -8.93 4.18 -1.58
C ILE A 105 -9.87 3.16 -0.93
N LEU A 106 -10.98 3.59 -0.33
CA LEU A 106 -11.97 2.68 0.27
C LEU A 106 -12.58 1.74 -0.79
N SER A 107 -13.04 2.30 -1.91
CA SER A 107 -13.60 1.52 -3.02
C SER A 107 -12.57 0.57 -3.63
N MET A 108 -11.34 1.03 -3.85
CA MET A 108 -10.24 0.20 -4.34
C MET A 108 -9.93 -0.97 -3.40
N ALA A 109 -9.93 -0.74 -2.09
CA ALA A 109 -9.63 -1.81 -1.13
C ALA A 109 -10.68 -2.93 -1.15
N ASP A 110 -11.94 -2.60 -1.43
CA ASP A 110 -13.02 -3.59 -1.59
C ASP A 110 -12.91 -4.32 -2.95
N ASP A 111 -12.56 -3.58 -4.02
CA ASP A 111 -12.30 -4.16 -5.34
C ASP A 111 -11.13 -5.17 -5.27
N VAL A 112 -9.98 -4.75 -4.71
CA VAL A 112 -8.80 -5.61 -4.57
C VAL A 112 -9.10 -6.85 -3.75
N ALA A 113 -9.87 -6.75 -2.66
CA ALA A 113 -10.23 -7.90 -1.83
C ALA A 113 -11.08 -8.95 -2.56
N SER A 114 -11.75 -8.57 -3.64
CA SER A 114 -12.54 -9.50 -4.46
C SER A 114 -11.70 -10.25 -5.52
N TYR A 115 -10.51 -9.74 -5.87
CA TYR A 115 -9.66 -10.28 -6.94
C TYR A 115 -8.33 -10.87 -6.47
N THR A 116 -7.88 -10.57 -5.25
CA THR A 116 -6.58 -11.01 -4.73
C THR A 116 -6.74 -11.88 -3.50
N ALA A 117 -5.81 -12.81 -3.31
CA ALA A 117 -5.81 -13.64 -2.11
C ALA A 117 -5.46 -12.81 -0.87
N ALA A 118 -6.12 -13.15 0.24
CA ALA A 118 -5.78 -12.56 1.53
C ALA A 118 -4.31 -12.84 1.88
N GLY A 119 -3.56 -11.77 2.16
CA GLY A 119 -2.13 -11.86 2.44
C GLY A 119 -1.23 -11.47 1.27
N ASP A 120 -1.72 -11.37 0.05
CA ASP A 120 -0.97 -10.81 -1.08
C ASP A 120 -0.63 -9.33 -0.83
N LEU A 121 0.42 -8.83 -1.50
CA LEU A 121 0.90 -7.46 -1.28
C LEU A 121 -0.20 -6.42 -1.55
N ALA A 122 -0.87 -6.49 -2.71
CA ALA A 122 -1.96 -5.58 -3.05
C ALA A 122 -3.09 -5.61 -2.00
N TRP A 123 -3.45 -6.81 -1.53
CA TRP A 123 -4.46 -6.97 -0.49
C TRP A 123 -4.01 -6.31 0.83
N ARG A 124 -2.80 -6.57 1.29
CA ARG A 124 -2.28 -6.00 2.54
C ARG A 124 -2.22 -4.48 2.51
N GLU A 125 -1.57 -3.91 1.48
CA GLU A 125 -1.43 -2.46 1.32
C GLU A 125 -2.80 -1.76 1.24
N SER A 126 -3.75 -2.32 0.48
CA SER A 126 -5.09 -1.75 0.32
C SER A 126 -5.92 -1.82 1.62
N GLN A 127 -5.91 -2.96 2.31
CA GLN A 127 -6.64 -3.13 3.56
C GLN A 127 -6.03 -2.28 4.67
N PHE A 128 -4.71 -2.16 4.72
CA PHE A 128 -4.03 -1.30 5.69
C PHE A 128 -4.39 0.18 5.48
N ALA A 129 -4.39 0.66 4.23
CA ALA A 129 -4.82 2.01 3.89
C ALA A 129 -6.30 2.25 4.28
N LYS A 130 -7.18 1.27 4.00
CA LYS A 130 -8.60 1.32 4.41
C LYS A 130 -8.73 1.43 5.92
N ALA A 131 -8.01 0.60 6.69
CA ALA A 131 -8.04 0.64 8.16
C ALA A 131 -7.60 2.01 8.69
N GLY A 132 -6.55 2.61 8.13
CA GLY A 132 -6.08 3.94 8.50
C GLY A 132 -7.11 5.04 8.25
N ILE A 133 -7.86 4.97 7.15
CA ILE A 133 -8.94 5.92 6.85
C ILE A 133 -10.10 5.76 7.84
N LEU A 134 -10.54 4.52 8.10
CA LEU A 134 -11.62 4.23 9.04
C LEU A 134 -11.29 4.72 10.46
N ASP A 135 -10.04 4.51 10.89
CA ASP A 135 -9.55 4.96 12.20
C ASP A 135 -9.60 6.50 12.31
N ARG A 136 -9.09 7.23 11.30
CA ARG A 136 -9.17 8.70 11.25
C ARG A 136 -10.61 9.24 11.21
N ARG A 137 -11.53 8.52 10.59
CA ARG A 137 -12.96 8.86 10.53
C ARG A 137 -13.74 8.49 11.80
N GLY A 138 -13.08 7.88 12.79
CA GLY A 138 -13.69 7.51 14.06
C GLY A 138 -14.36 6.13 14.05
N ASP A 139 -14.34 5.39 12.94
CA ASP A 139 -14.82 3.99 12.92
C ASP A 139 -13.72 3.02 13.39
N ALA A 140 -13.32 3.22 14.65
CA ALA A 140 -12.30 2.40 15.27
C ALA A 140 -12.68 0.90 15.30
N ALA A 141 -13.97 0.58 15.37
CA ALA A 141 -14.42 -0.82 15.41
C ALA A 141 -14.15 -1.54 14.07
N ALA A 142 -14.43 -0.89 12.94
CA ALA A 142 -14.14 -1.43 11.62
C ALA A 142 -12.62 -1.49 11.36
N ALA A 143 -11.88 -0.42 11.71
CA ALA A 143 -10.43 -0.40 11.60
C ALA A 143 -9.77 -1.56 12.38
N GLN A 144 -10.19 -1.78 13.64
CA GLN A 144 -9.65 -2.84 14.48
C GLN A 144 -9.90 -4.24 13.94
N LYS A 145 -11.02 -4.48 13.25
CA LYS A 145 -11.25 -5.77 12.57
C LYS A 145 -10.19 -6.04 11.51
N ILE A 146 -9.85 -5.03 10.72
CA ILE A 146 -8.84 -5.14 9.65
C ILE A 146 -7.45 -5.30 10.26
N TYR A 147 -7.08 -4.47 11.25
CA TYR A 147 -5.78 -4.57 11.92
C TYR A 147 -5.55 -5.94 12.56
N LYS A 148 -6.58 -6.55 13.17
CA LYS A 148 -6.47 -7.91 13.72
C LYS A 148 -6.14 -8.95 12.66
N VAL A 149 -6.75 -8.84 11.47
CA VAL A 149 -6.43 -9.76 10.37
C VAL A 149 -5.00 -9.58 9.88
N LEU A 150 -4.59 -8.34 9.64
CA LEU A 150 -3.23 -8.03 9.19
C LEU A 150 -2.16 -8.44 10.22
N SER A 151 -2.42 -8.26 11.52
CA SER A 151 -1.50 -8.60 12.62
C SER A 151 -1.22 -10.10 12.78
N ALA A 152 -1.90 -10.95 12.02
CA ALA A 152 -1.59 -12.37 11.99
C ALA A 152 -0.19 -12.64 11.43
N ASN A 153 0.27 -11.81 10.46
CA ASN A 153 1.59 -11.92 9.85
C ASN A 153 2.47 -10.70 10.17
N VAL A 154 3.11 -10.70 11.32
CA VAL A 154 4.02 -9.63 11.77
C VAL A 154 5.37 -9.57 11.04
N LYS A 155 5.61 -10.45 10.06
CA LYS A 155 6.80 -10.38 9.19
C LYS A 155 6.66 -9.32 8.10
N THR A 156 5.43 -8.86 7.83
CA THR A 156 5.15 -7.76 6.90
C THR A 156 5.08 -6.42 7.65
N SER A 157 5.35 -5.33 6.95
CA SER A 157 5.29 -3.98 7.50
C SER A 157 3.90 -3.65 8.05
N GLU A 158 2.87 -3.88 7.21
CA GLU A 158 1.47 -3.64 7.56
C GLU A 158 1.02 -4.49 8.75
N GLY A 159 1.51 -5.75 8.81
CA GLY A 159 1.19 -6.67 9.89
C GLY A 159 1.83 -6.27 11.22
N ALA A 160 3.09 -5.83 11.20
CA ALA A 160 3.79 -5.38 12.40
C ALA A 160 3.17 -4.08 12.96
N GLU A 161 2.88 -3.09 12.10
CA GLU A 161 2.17 -1.88 12.53
C GLU A 161 0.78 -2.21 13.03
N SER A 162 0.04 -3.08 12.34
CA SER A 162 -1.29 -3.51 12.77
C SER A 162 -1.28 -4.18 14.14
N ALA A 163 -0.26 -4.99 14.45
CA ALA A 163 -0.10 -5.58 15.78
C ALA A 163 0.03 -4.49 16.85
N TYR A 164 0.86 -3.48 16.62
CA TYR A 164 0.97 -2.33 17.51
C TYR A 164 -0.37 -1.58 17.65
N ARG A 165 -1.11 -1.32 16.54
CA ARG A 165 -2.42 -0.63 16.60
C ARG A 165 -3.45 -1.40 17.44
N VAL A 166 -3.42 -2.75 17.40
CA VAL A 166 -4.29 -3.58 18.21
C VAL A 166 -3.90 -3.52 19.70
N ILE A 167 -2.61 -3.53 20.01
CA ILE A 167 -2.07 -3.37 21.37
C ILE A 167 -2.47 -2.01 21.94
N GLU A 168 -2.19 -0.94 21.21
CA GLU A 168 -2.48 0.44 21.60
C GLU A 168 -3.98 0.65 21.88
N SER A 169 -4.85 0.08 21.04
CA SER A 169 -6.28 0.13 21.22
C SER A 169 -6.74 -0.57 22.51
N ALA A 170 -6.19 -1.75 22.83
CA ALA A 170 -6.49 -2.47 24.06
C ALA A 170 -6.04 -1.67 25.30
N PHE A 171 -4.84 -1.09 25.23
CA PHE A 171 -4.29 -0.27 26.31
C PHE A 171 -5.12 0.99 26.56
N ARG A 172 -5.49 1.74 25.51
CA ARG A 172 -6.34 2.92 25.61
C ARG A 172 -7.75 2.62 26.13
N ALA A 173 -8.26 1.42 25.87
CA ALA A 173 -9.52 0.94 26.41
C ALA A 173 -9.43 0.50 27.89
N GLY A 174 -8.25 0.58 28.52
CA GLY A 174 -8.01 0.15 29.89
C GLY A 174 -7.88 -1.36 30.07
N ASP A 175 -7.90 -2.15 28.98
CA ASP A 175 -7.72 -3.60 29.04
C ASP A 175 -6.21 -3.93 29.06
N THR A 176 -5.57 -3.58 30.18
CA THR A 176 -4.12 -3.71 30.35
C THR A 176 -3.67 -5.18 30.32
N ALA A 177 -4.48 -6.10 30.83
CA ALA A 177 -4.16 -7.53 30.82
C ALA A 177 -4.10 -8.08 29.37
N ARG A 178 -5.06 -7.68 28.57
CA ARG A 178 -5.07 -8.05 27.15
C ARG A 178 -3.93 -7.38 26.38
N ALA A 179 -3.67 -6.08 26.64
CA ALA A 179 -2.59 -5.36 25.98
C ALA A 179 -1.23 -6.01 26.27
N GLU A 180 -0.94 -6.35 27.54
CA GLU A 180 0.25 -7.07 27.96
C GLU A 180 0.42 -8.39 27.21
N LYS A 181 -0.62 -9.23 27.19
CA LYS A 181 -0.60 -10.48 26.45
C LYS A 181 -0.28 -10.28 24.97
N LEU A 182 -0.90 -9.28 24.33
CA LEU A 182 -0.69 -8.99 22.93
C LEU A 182 0.75 -8.53 22.63
N VAL A 183 1.40 -7.79 23.54
CA VAL A 183 2.83 -7.42 23.36
C VAL A 183 3.70 -8.66 23.42
N LEU A 184 3.49 -9.55 24.38
CA LEU A 184 4.26 -10.78 24.51
C LEU A 184 4.06 -11.69 23.30
N ASP A 185 2.81 -11.90 22.87
CA ASP A 185 2.48 -12.66 21.65
C ASP A 185 3.14 -12.06 20.39
N PHE A 186 3.23 -10.73 20.28
CA PHE A 186 3.90 -10.05 19.19
C PHE A 186 5.42 -10.30 19.21
N SER A 187 6.02 -10.20 20.39
CA SER A 187 7.44 -10.47 20.60
C SER A 187 7.78 -11.92 20.23
N ASP A 188 6.99 -12.88 20.72
CA ASP A 188 7.22 -14.32 20.49
C ASP A 188 7.13 -14.73 19.02
N LYS A 189 6.23 -14.10 18.25
CA LYS A 189 6.15 -14.30 16.80
C LYS A 189 7.42 -13.86 16.08
N GLY A 190 8.18 -12.94 16.67
CA GLY A 190 9.35 -12.29 16.09
C GLY A 190 9.02 -11.49 14.84
N THR A 191 9.63 -10.34 14.67
CA THR A 191 9.41 -9.45 13.53
C THR A 191 10.71 -8.79 13.10
N PRO A 192 10.96 -8.55 11.79
CA PRO A 192 12.07 -7.72 11.36
C PRO A 192 11.80 -6.21 11.55
N HIS A 193 10.55 -5.84 11.90
CA HIS A 193 10.11 -4.45 12.05
C HIS A 193 10.30 -3.97 13.49
N ALA A 194 11.56 -3.82 13.90
CA ALA A 194 11.98 -3.50 15.25
C ALA A 194 11.32 -2.23 15.83
N PHE A 195 11.00 -1.23 14.98
CA PHE A 195 10.32 -0.01 15.39
C PHE A 195 8.96 -0.28 16.05
N TRP A 196 8.12 -1.10 15.42
CA TRP A 196 6.77 -1.39 15.94
C TRP A 196 6.84 -2.28 17.19
N LEU A 197 7.82 -3.17 17.25
CA LEU A 197 8.06 -3.98 18.44
C LEU A 197 8.46 -3.09 19.62
N ALA A 198 9.38 -2.15 19.42
CA ALA A 198 9.80 -1.21 20.46
C ALA A 198 8.65 -0.33 20.96
N LYS A 199 7.82 0.20 20.06
CA LYS A 199 6.60 0.94 20.45
C LYS A 199 5.68 0.08 21.31
N SER A 200 5.57 -1.20 21.01
CA SER A 200 4.77 -2.14 21.80
C SER A 200 5.38 -2.40 23.19
N PHE A 201 6.71 -2.48 23.29
CA PHE A 201 7.39 -2.56 24.59
C PHE A 201 7.30 -1.28 25.41
N LEU A 202 7.18 -0.08 24.80
CA LEU A 202 6.87 1.14 25.53
C LEU A 202 5.50 1.01 26.21
N VAL A 203 4.49 0.53 25.49
CA VAL A 203 3.16 0.26 26.09
C VAL A 203 3.27 -0.76 27.22
N LEU A 204 4.08 -1.81 27.10
CA LEU A 204 4.30 -2.78 28.17
C LEU A 204 4.92 -2.14 29.42
N GLY A 205 5.91 -1.27 29.24
CA GLY A 205 6.50 -0.51 30.33
C GLY A 205 5.47 0.36 31.04
N ASP A 206 4.62 1.08 30.28
CA ASP A 206 3.53 1.89 30.83
C ASP A 206 2.51 1.05 31.61
N ILE A 207 2.20 -0.17 31.15
CA ILE A 207 1.34 -1.12 31.85
C ILE A 207 1.95 -1.48 33.21
N TYR A 208 3.26 -1.79 33.27
CA TYR A 208 3.92 -2.13 34.53
C TYR A 208 3.99 -0.93 35.49
N VAL A 209 4.17 0.29 34.97
CA VAL A 209 4.06 1.52 35.80
C VAL A 209 2.65 1.64 36.41
N GLN A 210 1.58 1.45 35.62
CA GLN A 210 0.20 1.49 36.13
C GLN A 210 -0.08 0.41 37.18
N LYS A 211 0.56 -0.77 37.05
CA LYS A 211 0.46 -1.85 38.06
C LYS A 211 1.30 -1.60 39.33
N GLY A 212 2.14 -0.55 39.33
CA GLY A 212 3.09 -0.28 40.42
C GLY A 212 4.33 -1.18 40.41
N ASP A 213 4.52 -1.99 39.36
CA ASP A 213 5.68 -2.86 39.20
C ASP A 213 6.85 -2.09 38.53
N MET A 214 7.50 -1.26 39.33
CA MET A 214 8.60 -0.42 38.85
C MET A 214 9.85 -1.22 38.45
N PHE A 215 9.99 -2.45 38.97
CA PHE A 215 11.10 -3.34 38.60
C PHE A 215 10.92 -3.80 37.12
N GLN A 216 9.77 -4.35 36.80
CA GLN A 216 9.45 -4.79 35.44
C GLN A 216 9.39 -3.60 34.47
N ALA A 217 8.83 -2.48 34.88
CA ALA A 217 8.80 -1.26 34.06
C ALA A 217 10.21 -0.83 33.66
N ARG A 218 11.11 -0.73 34.63
CA ARG A 218 12.52 -0.35 34.38
C ARG A 218 13.22 -1.36 33.46
N ALA A 219 13.07 -2.66 33.73
CA ALA A 219 13.67 -3.72 32.92
C ALA A 219 13.18 -3.66 31.47
N THR A 220 11.86 -3.41 31.28
CA THR A 220 11.25 -3.30 29.95
C THR A 220 11.78 -2.08 29.17
N TYR A 221 11.84 -0.90 29.78
CA TYR A 221 12.41 0.27 29.12
C TYR A 221 13.91 0.12 28.84
N GLN A 222 14.66 -0.49 29.77
CA GLN A 222 16.07 -0.73 29.57
C GLN A 222 16.32 -1.67 28.37
N SER A 223 15.52 -2.71 28.22
CA SER A 223 15.63 -3.61 27.06
C SER A 223 15.45 -2.92 25.71
N ILE A 224 14.62 -1.87 25.65
CA ILE A 224 14.48 -1.05 24.44
C ILE A 224 15.77 -0.26 24.19
N VAL A 225 16.33 0.37 25.24
CA VAL A 225 17.56 1.15 25.12
C VAL A 225 18.74 0.27 24.68
N ASP A 226 18.85 -0.91 25.24
CA ASP A 226 19.95 -1.86 24.95
C ASP A 226 19.79 -2.53 23.56
N GLY A 227 18.56 -2.75 23.13
CA GLY A 227 18.23 -3.39 21.84
C GLY A 227 18.27 -2.44 20.64
N TYR A 228 18.26 -1.12 20.86
CA TYR A 228 18.31 -0.12 19.78
C TYR A 228 19.69 0.51 19.64
N THR A 229 20.33 0.31 18.48
CA THR A 229 21.54 1.04 18.10
C THR A 229 21.21 2.51 17.76
N PRO A 230 22.17 3.45 17.91
CA PRO A 230 21.95 4.90 17.73
C PRO A 230 21.30 5.32 16.40
N VAL A 231 21.43 4.51 15.34
CA VAL A 231 20.82 4.77 14.02
C VAL A 231 19.28 4.71 14.06
N SER A 232 18.70 3.99 15.03
CA SER A 232 17.25 3.83 15.17
C SER A 232 16.56 4.98 15.91
N TYR A 233 17.30 5.82 16.63
CA TYR A 233 16.73 6.93 17.41
C TYR A 233 16.16 8.07 16.58
N THR A 234 16.65 8.27 15.37
CA THR A 234 16.16 9.32 14.47
C THR A 234 14.71 9.10 14.03
N HIS A 235 14.27 7.85 13.92
CA HIS A 235 12.90 7.52 13.50
C HIS A 235 11.88 7.57 14.64
N LEU A 236 12.30 7.42 15.91
CA LEU A 236 11.38 7.48 17.06
C LEU A 236 10.92 8.92 17.41
N ARG A 237 11.65 9.96 16.96
CA ARG A 237 11.34 11.38 17.22
C ARG A 237 10.57 12.09 16.09
N ALA A 238 10.35 11.46 14.94
CA ALA A 238 9.80 12.10 13.75
C ALA A 238 8.30 11.83 13.52
N HIS A 239 7.57 11.30 14.52
CA HIS A 239 6.12 11.04 14.41
C HIS A 239 5.38 11.42 15.68
#